data_25a76b67ab87acb7070480f86ea3fcd6
#
_entry.id   25a76b67ab87acb7070480f86ea3fcd6
#
_cell.length_a   1.000
_cell.length_b   1.000
_cell.length_c   1.000
_cell.angle_alpha   90.00
_cell.angle_beta   90.00
_cell.angle_gamma   90.00
#
_symmetry.space_group_name_H-M   'P 1'
#
loop_
_entity.id
_entity.type
_entity.pdbx_description
1 polymer ?
#
loop_
_entity_poly.entity_id
_entity_poly.type
_entity_poly.pdbx_seq_one_letter_code
_entity_poly.pdbx_strand_id
1 'polypeptide(L)'
;MRVDIISVLPELLHSPMQHSIMKRAQEKKLLEVQIHNLRQWAVNEYGQVDDYQYGGGAGMVMMCEPLAKVIEQLSAERKYDEVIYLTPDGEMLDQKIANNLSLKENIIMICGHYKGIDERIREHFVTKEISIGDYVLSGGELAAAVLVDCIGRLIPGVLNDETSALFDSFQDNLLAPPVYTRPEDFRGWKVPDALLSGNHRLIEEWRTEESLKRTKERRPGLLENQ
;
A
#
# COMPACT_ATOMS: atom_id res chain seq x y z
N MET A 1 2.49 -5.20 13.73
CA MET A 1 2.54 -5.75 12.36
C MET A 1 3.98 -5.83 11.89
N ARG A 2 4.35 -6.88 11.18
CA ARG A 2 5.64 -6.98 10.46
C ARG A 2 5.41 -7.15 8.96
N VAL A 3 6.24 -6.44 8.16
CA VAL A 3 6.25 -6.51 6.70
C VAL A 3 7.68 -6.81 6.24
N ASP A 4 7.86 -7.94 5.57
CA ASP A 4 9.12 -8.34 4.95
C ASP A 4 9.02 -8.11 3.44
N ILE A 5 9.86 -7.23 2.89
CA ILE A 5 9.82 -6.83 1.47
C ILE A 5 11.02 -7.45 0.75
N ILE A 6 10.76 -8.29 -0.24
CA ILE A 6 11.78 -8.91 -1.09
C ILE A 6 11.97 -8.04 -2.33
N SER A 7 13.16 -7.54 -2.56
CA SER A 7 13.48 -6.63 -3.68
C SER A 7 14.86 -6.88 -4.25
N VAL A 8 15.05 -6.57 -5.52
CA VAL A 8 16.37 -6.53 -6.19
C VAL A 8 17.03 -5.15 -6.11
N LEU A 9 16.26 -4.12 -5.71
CA LEU A 9 16.68 -2.73 -5.54
C LEU A 9 16.20 -2.15 -4.19
N PRO A 10 16.68 -2.68 -3.05
CA PRO A 10 16.21 -2.31 -1.71
C PRO A 10 16.37 -0.81 -1.40
N GLU A 11 17.31 -0.14 -2.02
CA GLU A 11 17.60 1.29 -1.82
C GLU A 11 16.39 2.19 -2.13
N LEU A 12 15.54 1.79 -3.09
CA LEU A 12 14.32 2.53 -3.46
C LEU A 12 13.29 2.59 -2.32
N LEU A 13 13.36 1.68 -1.36
CA LEU A 13 12.42 1.57 -0.24
C LEU A 13 12.89 2.32 1.01
N HIS A 14 14.17 2.64 1.13
CA HIS A 14 14.71 3.24 2.36
C HIS A 14 14.05 4.58 2.69
N SER A 15 13.98 5.50 1.72
CA SER A 15 13.44 6.84 1.98
C SER A 15 11.97 6.81 2.43
N PRO A 16 11.02 6.14 1.75
CA PRO A 16 9.63 6.05 2.20
C PRO A 16 9.49 5.47 3.61
N MET A 17 10.31 4.47 3.97
CA MET A 17 10.20 3.79 5.27
C MET A 17 10.87 4.56 6.42
N GLN A 18 11.77 5.50 6.14
CA GLN A 18 12.57 6.21 7.14
C GLN A 18 12.08 7.61 7.46
N HIS A 19 10.93 8.04 6.95
CA HIS A 19 10.40 9.40 7.15
C HIS A 19 8.95 9.38 7.64
N SER A 20 8.53 10.54 8.20
CA SER A 20 7.15 10.85 8.57
C SER A 20 6.48 9.77 9.44
N ILE A 21 5.28 9.33 9.04
CA ILE A 21 4.41 8.41 9.79
C ILE A 21 5.04 7.02 9.85
N MET A 22 5.63 6.52 8.76
CA MET A 22 6.25 5.19 8.72
C MET A 22 7.43 5.08 9.68
N LYS A 23 8.29 6.11 9.76
CA LYS A 23 9.37 6.16 10.74
C LYS A 23 8.82 6.11 12.17
N ARG A 24 7.83 6.94 12.50
CA ARG A 24 7.22 6.99 13.84
C ARG A 24 6.56 5.68 14.23
N ALA A 25 5.88 5.01 13.28
CA ALA A 25 5.27 3.70 13.51
C ALA A 25 6.32 2.65 13.89
N GLN A 26 7.47 2.66 13.22
CA GLN A 26 8.59 1.76 13.53
C GLN A 26 9.25 2.11 14.87
N GLU A 27 9.50 3.38 15.16
CA GLU A 27 10.03 3.84 16.46
C GLU A 27 9.12 3.45 17.63
N LYS A 28 7.80 3.49 17.43
CA LYS A 28 6.80 3.02 18.39
C LYS A 28 6.65 1.50 18.45
N LYS A 29 7.35 0.75 17.58
CA LYS A 29 7.24 -0.72 17.43
C LYS A 29 5.83 -1.22 17.08
N LEU A 30 5.02 -0.37 16.44
CA LEU A 30 3.69 -0.72 15.93
C LEU A 30 3.78 -1.39 14.55
N LEU A 31 4.78 -0.98 13.77
CA LEU A 31 5.12 -1.53 12.47
C LEU A 31 6.62 -1.87 12.46
N GLU A 32 6.96 -3.01 11.91
CA GLU A 32 8.34 -3.41 11.62
C GLU A 32 8.44 -3.67 10.12
N VAL A 33 9.31 -2.96 9.40
CA VAL A 33 9.56 -3.18 7.98
C VAL A 33 10.99 -3.68 7.81
N GLN A 34 11.13 -4.87 7.23
CA GLN A 34 12.41 -5.47 6.87
C GLN A 34 12.52 -5.55 5.34
N ILE A 35 13.62 -5.08 4.80
CA ILE A 35 13.85 -5.07 3.36
C ILE A 35 14.97 -6.06 3.05
N HIS A 36 14.64 -7.08 2.26
CA HIS A 36 15.54 -8.18 1.88
C HIS A 36 16.05 -7.96 0.47
N ASN A 37 17.38 -7.87 0.32
CA ASN A 37 18.00 -7.85 -1.00
C ASN A 37 18.03 -9.29 -1.56
N LEU A 38 17.20 -9.58 -2.56
CA LEU A 38 17.10 -10.91 -3.17
C LEU A 38 18.44 -11.47 -3.65
N ARG A 39 19.41 -10.61 -3.99
CA ARG A 39 20.75 -11.05 -4.42
C ARG A 39 21.53 -11.82 -3.35
N GLN A 40 21.12 -11.75 -2.09
CA GLN A 40 21.70 -12.58 -1.02
C GLN A 40 21.34 -14.07 -1.15
N TRP A 41 20.28 -14.39 -1.90
CA TRP A 41 19.84 -15.76 -2.22
C TRP A 41 20.12 -16.15 -3.68
N ALA A 42 21.00 -15.41 -4.35
CA ALA A 42 21.35 -15.66 -5.74
C ALA A 42 21.86 -17.09 -5.99
N VAL A 43 21.74 -17.55 -7.23
CA VAL A 43 22.15 -18.90 -7.62
C VAL A 43 23.67 -19.05 -7.80
N ASN A 44 24.39 -17.93 -7.86
CA ASN A 44 25.85 -17.89 -8.01
C ASN A 44 26.49 -16.68 -7.33
N GLU A 45 27.83 -16.66 -7.29
CA GLU A 45 28.64 -15.61 -6.67
C GLU A 45 28.48 -14.22 -7.32
N TYR A 46 27.97 -14.18 -8.56
CA TYR A 46 27.72 -12.92 -9.29
C TYR A 46 26.41 -12.23 -8.93
N GLY A 47 25.62 -12.79 -8.00
CA GLY A 47 24.38 -12.22 -7.55
C GLY A 47 23.24 -12.38 -8.56
N GLN A 48 23.27 -13.45 -9.38
CA GLN A 48 22.25 -13.71 -10.39
C GLN A 48 20.94 -14.13 -9.74
N VAL A 49 19.87 -13.39 -10.09
CA VAL A 49 18.49 -13.63 -9.60
C VAL A 49 17.47 -13.65 -10.73
N ASP A 50 17.91 -13.47 -11.97
CA ASP A 50 17.09 -13.39 -13.19
C ASP A 50 17.74 -14.16 -14.34
N ASP A 51 16.93 -14.67 -15.28
CA ASP A 51 17.39 -15.41 -16.45
C ASP A 51 16.41 -15.24 -17.62
N TYR A 52 16.81 -15.71 -18.80
CA TYR A 52 15.95 -15.68 -19.99
C TYR A 52 14.70 -16.56 -19.80
N GLN A 53 13.58 -16.05 -20.30
CA GLN A 53 12.33 -16.81 -20.26
C GLN A 53 12.34 -17.98 -21.25
N TYR A 54 11.70 -19.06 -20.89
CA TYR A 54 11.43 -20.16 -21.84
C TYR A 54 10.50 -19.67 -22.96
N GLY A 55 10.66 -20.19 -24.15
CA GLY A 55 9.91 -19.78 -25.32
C GLY A 55 10.48 -18.56 -26.05
N GLY A 56 11.56 -17.97 -25.53
CA GLY A 56 12.22 -16.81 -26.14
C GLY A 56 11.49 -15.49 -25.86
N GLY A 57 11.97 -14.42 -26.46
CA GLY A 57 11.45 -13.06 -26.29
C GLY A 57 12.44 -12.11 -25.64
N ALA A 58 12.09 -10.82 -25.58
CA ALA A 58 12.94 -9.79 -24.98
C ALA A 58 12.74 -9.71 -23.48
N GLY A 59 13.84 -9.53 -22.74
CA GLY A 59 13.85 -9.32 -21.30
C GLY A 59 14.12 -10.59 -20.49
N MET A 60 14.30 -10.38 -19.20
CA MET A 60 14.62 -11.42 -18.21
C MET A 60 13.40 -11.66 -17.31
N VAL A 61 13.40 -12.76 -16.56
CA VAL A 61 12.39 -13.11 -15.56
C VAL A 61 13.11 -13.41 -14.25
N MET A 62 12.58 -12.97 -13.13
CA MET A 62 13.12 -13.32 -11.81
C MET A 62 12.98 -14.82 -11.58
N MET A 63 14.09 -15.44 -11.22
CA MET A 63 14.21 -16.90 -11.11
C MET A 63 13.45 -17.45 -9.92
N CYS A 64 12.90 -18.64 -10.04
CA CYS A 64 12.17 -19.33 -8.97
C CYS A 64 13.06 -19.68 -7.76
N GLU A 65 14.30 -20.14 -7.97
CA GLU A 65 15.16 -20.62 -6.89
C GLU A 65 15.52 -19.54 -5.84
N PRO A 66 15.99 -18.32 -6.19
CA PRO A 66 16.22 -17.26 -5.22
C PRO A 66 14.95 -16.87 -4.45
N LEU A 67 13.82 -16.74 -5.16
CA LEU A 67 12.54 -16.37 -4.55
C LEU A 67 12.04 -17.45 -3.59
N ALA A 68 12.07 -18.72 -3.99
CA ALA A 68 11.67 -19.83 -3.13
C ALA A 68 12.54 -19.87 -1.85
N LYS A 69 13.86 -19.78 -1.99
CA LYS A 69 14.79 -19.80 -0.83
C LYS A 69 14.49 -18.72 0.20
N VAL A 70 14.29 -17.46 -0.22
CA VAL A 70 14.00 -16.38 0.72
C VAL A 70 12.63 -16.55 1.37
N ILE A 71 11.59 -16.93 0.61
CA ILE A 71 10.24 -17.13 1.16
C ILE A 71 10.23 -18.29 2.17
N GLU A 72 10.87 -19.42 1.83
CA GLU A 72 10.99 -20.58 2.71
C GLU A 72 11.77 -20.24 3.99
N GLN A 73 12.88 -19.52 3.88
CA GLN A 73 13.64 -19.08 5.05
C GLN A 73 12.80 -18.20 5.98
N LEU A 74 12.12 -17.19 5.44
CA LEU A 74 11.26 -16.31 6.22
C LEU A 74 10.10 -17.10 6.85
N SER A 75 9.51 -18.04 6.12
CA SER A 75 8.41 -18.89 6.59
C SER A 75 8.85 -19.91 7.65
N ALA A 76 10.12 -20.29 7.69
CA ALA A 76 10.67 -21.13 8.74
C ALA A 76 10.85 -20.36 10.06
N GLU A 77 11.07 -19.04 10.01
CA GLU A 77 11.24 -18.19 11.19
C GLU A 77 9.90 -17.79 11.84
N ARG A 78 8.84 -17.61 11.04
CA ARG A 78 7.51 -17.20 11.49
C ARG A 78 6.41 -17.60 10.53
N LYS A 79 5.18 -17.65 11.03
CA LYS A 79 3.99 -17.80 10.19
C LYS A 79 3.65 -16.45 9.56
N TYR A 80 3.46 -16.44 8.25
CA TYR A 80 2.95 -15.30 7.49
C TYR A 80 1.46 -15.49 7.19
N ASP A 81 0.71 -14.39 7.23
CA ASP A 81 -0.71 -14.36 6.92
C ASP A 81 -0.93 -14.23 5.42
N GLU A 82 -0.03 -13.50 4.76
CA GLU A 82 -0.07 -13.29 3.30
C GLU A 82 1.33 -13.22 2.70
N VAL A 83 1.45 -13.75 1.49
CA VAL A 83 2.58 -13.54 0.57
C VAL A 83 2.03 -12.79 -0.64
N ILE A 84 2.32 -11.49 -0.72
CA ILE A 84 1.75 -10.57 -1.71
C ILE A 84 2.75 -10.35 -2.84
N TYR A 85 2.33 -10.58 -4.07
CA TYR A 85 3.06 -10.18 -5.27
C TYR A 85 2.48 -8.89 -5.84
N LEU A 86 3.35 -7.88 -6.05
CA LEU A 86 2.95 -6.59 -6.62
C LEU A 86 3.13 -6.64 -8.13
N THR A 87 2.02 -6.62 -8.85
CA THR A 87 1.95 -6.86 -10.28
C THR A 87 0.80 -6.09 -10.93
N PRO A 88 0.95 -5.63 -12.19
CA PRO A 88 -0.12 -4.90 -12.88
C PRO A 88 -1.41 -5.70 -13.10
N ASP A 89 -1.32 -7.01 -13.19
CA ASP A 89 -2.43 -7.94 -13.42
C ASP A 89 -3.11 -8.45 -12.13
N GLY A 90 -2.68 -7.95 -10.96
CA GLY A 90 -3.29 -8.27 -9.68
C GLY A 90 -4.62 -7.56 -9.41
N GLU A 91 -5.23 -7.90 -8.27
CA GLU A 91 -6.43 -7.23 -7.76
C GLU A 91 -6.14 -5.74 -7.51
N MET A 92 -7.02 -4.85 -7.98
CA MET A 92 -6.84 -3.41 -7.82
C MET A 92 -6.91 -3.01 -6.34
N LEU A 93 -5.85 -2.41 -5.83
CA LEU A 93 -5.79 -1.89 -4.46
C LEU A 93 -6.86 -0.84 -4.22
N ASP A 94 -7.70 -1.10 -3.24
CA ASP A 94 -8.68 -0.16 -2.70
C ASP A 94 -8.56 -0.04 -1.17
N GLN A 95 -9.39 0.83 -0.56
CA GLN A 95 -9.37 1.02 0.88
C GLN A 95 -9.83 -0.23 1.65
N LYS A 96 -10.73 -1.04 1.07
CA LYS A 96 -11.24 -2.27 1.68
C LYS A 96 -10.13 -3.33 1.79
N ILE A 97 -9.33 -3.47 0.75
CA ILE A 97 -8.15 -4.35 0.76
C ILE A 97 -7.13 -3.85 1.80
N ALA A 98 -6.85 -2.54 1.82
CA ALA A 98 -5.94 -1.95 2.79
C ALA A 98 -6.41 -2.17 4.24
N ASN A 99 -7.71 -1.99 4.52
CA ASN A 99 -8.31 -2.26 5.82
C ASN A 99 -8.12 -3.73 6.23
N ASN A 100 -8.39 -4.69 5.33
CA ASN A 100 -8.21 -6.11 5.61
C ASN A 100 -6.75 -6.46 5.89
N LEU A 101 -5.83 -5.92 5.11
CA LEU A 101 -4.40 -6.18 5.28
C LEU A 101 -3.84 -5.53 6.56
N SER A 102 -4.38 -4.39 7.00
CA SER A 102 -3.95 -3.74 8.24
C SER A 102 -4.22 -4.56 9.51
N LEU A 103 -5.11 -5.56 9.43
CA LEU A 103 -5.43 -6.49 10.52
C LEU A 103 -4.50 -7.71 10.58
N LYS A 104 -3.62 -7.88 9.60
CA LYS A 104 -2.67 -9.00 9.55
C LYS A 104 -1.47 -8.73 10.46
N GLU A 105 -0.85 -9.80 10.94
CA GLU A 105 0.32 -9.69 11.81
C GLU A 105 1.63 -9.69 11.02
N ASN A 106 1.74 -10.58 10.01
CA ASN A 106 2.97 -10.78 9.25
C ASN A 106 2.66 -10.90 7.75
N ILE A 107 3.32 -10.10 6.92
CA ILE A 107 3.14 -10.06 5.47
C ILE A 107 4.51 -10.13 4.79
N ILE A 108 4.64 -11.00 3.77
CA ILE A 108 5.71 -10.93 2.78
C ILE A 108 5.21 -10.15 1.57
N MET A 109 6.01 -9.21 1.06
CA MET A 109 5.75 -8.51 -0.21
C MET A 109 6.88 -8.81 -1.20
N ILE A 110 6.53 -9.24 -2.41
CA ILE A 110 7.47 -9.50 -3.50
C ILE A 110 7.39 -8.34 -4.49
N CYS A 111 8.51 -7.63 -4.67
CA CYS A 111 8.67 -6.60 -5.69
C CYS A 111 9.14 -7.26 -6.98
N GLY A 112 8.26 -7.34 -7.98
CA GLY A 112 8.62 -7.84 -9.30
C GLY A 112 9.54 -6.87 -10.05
N HIS A 113 10.40 -7.41 -10.87
CA HIS A 113 11.27 -6.67 -11.80
C HIS A 113 11.31 -7.35 -13.17
N TYR A 114 11.92 -6.71 -14.14
CA TYR A 114 12.09 -7.23 -15.50
C TYR A 114 10.73 -7.51 -16.17
N LYS A 115 10.48 -8.77 -16.57
CA LYS A 115 9.20 -9.24 -17.15
C LYS A 115 8.26 -9.84 -16.09
N GLY A 116 8.64 -9.81 -14.84
CA GLY A 116 7.92 -10.40 -13.72
C GLY A 116 8.73 -11.48 -13.03
N ILE A 117 8.04 -12.32 -12.28
CA ILE A 117 8.61 -13.46 -11.56
C ILE A 117 8.20 -14.78 -12.26
N ASP A 118 8.96 -15.84 -12.01
CA ASP A 118 8.62 -17.17 -12.50
C ASP A 118 7.23 -17.60 -12.02
N GLU A 119 6.38 -18.10 -12.94
CA GLU A 119 4.98 -18.43 -12.67
C GLU A 119 4.81 -19.45 -11.55
N ARG A 120 5.77 -20.39 -11.39
CA ARG A 120 5.75 -21.39 -10.31
C ARG A 120 5.80 -20.75 -8.92
N ILE A 121 6.41 -19.57 -8.76
CA ILE A 121 6.38 -18.82 -7.51
C ILE A 121 4.99 -18.22 -7.28
N ARG A 122 4.34 -17.70 -8.32
CA ARG A 122 2.97 -17.19 -8.24
C ARG A 122 2.01 -18.30 -7.82
N GLU A 123 2.07 -19.45 -8.47
CA GLU A 123 1.15 -20.58 -8.23
C GLU A 123 1.34 -21.25 -6.86
N HIS A 124 2.56 -21.29 -6.32
CA HIS A 124 2.85 -22.13 -5.15
C HIS A 124 3.16 -21.36 -3.86
N PHE A 125 3.55 -20.09 -3.94
CA PHE A 125 3.93 -19.29 -2.77
C PHE A 125 3.07 -18.04 -2.58
N VAL A 126 2.60 -17.43 -3.66
CA VAL A 126 1.81 -16.19 -3.58
C VAL A 126 0.38 -16.50 -3.15
N THR A 127 -0.10 -15.77 -2.13
CA THR A 127 -1.48 -15.90 -1.64
C THR A 127 -2.37 -14.77 -2.19
N LYS A 128 -1.78 -13.64 -2.57
CA LYS A 128 -2.49 -12.49 -3.10
C LYS A 128 -1.63 -11.72 -4.10
N GLU A 129 -2.25 -11.28 -5.18
CA GLU A 129 -1.63 -10.40 -6.18
C GLU A 129 -2.32 -9.05 -6.17
N ILE A 130 -1.54 -7.97 -6.11
CA ILE A 130 -2.08 -6.61 -5.96
C ILE A 130 -1.50 -5.69 -7.03
N SER A 131 -2.40 -4.96 -7.71
CA SER A 131 -2.10 -3.85 -8.60
C SER A 131 -2.42 -2.51 -7.90
N ILE A 132 -1.58 -1.50 -8.09
CA ILE A 132 -1.86 -0.13 -7.63
C ILE A 132 -2.44 0.78 -8.72
N GLY A 133 -2.74 0.25 -9.89
CA GLY A 133 -3.32 1.01 -11.01
C GLY A 133 -3.01 0.40 -12.36
N ASP A 134 -3.79 0.79 -13.38
CA ASP A 134 -3.66 0.35 -14.77
C ASP A 134 -2.51 1.08 -15.49
N TYR A 135 -1.30 0.89 -14.97
CA TYR A 135 -0.05 1.41 -15.55
C TYR A 135 1.12 0.52 -15.15
N VAL A 136 2.18 0.57 -15.94
CA VAL A 136 3.39 -0.26 -15.71
C VAL A 136 4.50 0.58 -15.09
N LEU A 137 5.08 0.07 -14.00
CA LEU A 137 6.27 0.60 -13.35
C LEU A 137 7.52 -0.19 -13.77
N SER A 138 8.71 0.36 -13.48
CA SER A 138 9.98 -0.34 -13.71
C SER A 138 10.24 -1.49 -12.73
N GLY A 139 9.54 -1.48 -11.58
CA GLY A 139 9.64 -2.50 -10.52
C GLY A 139 8.54 -2.33 -9.48
N GLY A 140 8.41 -3.30 -8.58
CA GLY A 140 7.37 -3.33 -7.55
C GLY A 140 7.65 -2.48 -6.31
N GLU A 141 8.83 -1.88 -6.16
CA GLU A 141 9.25 -1.18 -4.95
C GLU A 141 8.36 0.02 -4.61
N LEU A 142 8.01 0.83 -5.61
CA LEU A 142 7.10 1.96 -5.39
C LEU A 142 5.69 1.48 -5.02
N ALA A 143 5.23 0.40 -5.63
CA ALA A 143 3.95 -0.22 -5.27
C ALA A 143 3.98 -0.76 -3.83
N ALA A 144 5.10 -1.39 -3.41
CA ALA A 144 5.30 -1.83 -2.03
C ALA A 144 5.27 -0.64 -1.06
N ALA A 145 5.93 0.47 -1.40
CA ALA A 145 5.92 1.66 -0.57
C ALA A 145 4.50 2.24 -0.41
N VAL A 146 3.72 2.30 -1.49
CA VAL A 146 2.30 2.73 -1.46
C VAL A 146 1.48 1.79 -0.57
N LEU A 147 1.61 0.48 -0.74
CA LEU A 147 0.86 -0.49 0.04
C LEU A 147 1.22 -0.42 1.54
N VAL A 148 2.51 -0.34 1.88
CA VAL A 148 2.95 -0.20 3.29
C VAL A 148 2.42 1.09 3.91
N ASP A 149 2.41 2.22 3.18
CA ASP A 149 1.84 3.47 3.68
C ASP A 149 0.33 3.35 3.89
N CYS A 150 -0.39 2.77 2.92
CA CYS A 150 -1.84 2.55 3.03
C CYS A 150 -2.22 1.72 4.25
N ILE A 151 -1.54 0.59 4.50
CA ILE A 151 -1.85 -0.29 5.63
C ILE A 151 -1.28 0.24 6.95
N GLY A 152 -0.08 0.79 6.92
CA GLY A 152 0.64 1.26 8.10
C GLY A 152 -0.10 2.37 8.85
N ARG A 153 -0.70 3.32 8.13
CA ARG A 153 -1.48 4.41 8.73
C ARG A 153 -2.79 3.96 9.40
N LEU A 154 -3.27 2.75 9.07
CA LEU A 154 -4.49 2.16 9.65
C LEU A 154 -4.21 1.40 10.95
N ILE A 155 -2.95 1.13 11.27
CA ILE A 155 -2.58 0.44 12.51
C ILE A 155 -2.89 1.36 13.70
N PRO A 156 -3.64 0.88 14.73
CA PRO A 156 -3.95 1.68 15.90
C PRO A 156 -2.70 2.28 16.56
N GLY A 157 -2.77 3.55 16.94
CA GLY A 157 -1.67 4.29 17.57
C GLY A 157 -0.60 4.84 16.61
N VAL A 158 -0.66 4.56 15.31
CA VAL A 158 0.24 5.13 14.31
C VAL A 158 -0.10 6.58 14.04
N LEU A 159 -1.37 6.89 13.79
CA LEU A 159 -1.86 8.28 13.72
C LEU A 159 -2.09 8.83 15.12
N ASN A 160 -1.86 10.13 15.31
CA ASN A 160 -2.07 10.79 16.60
C ASN A 160 -3.56 10.87 16.98
N ASP A 161 -4.43 10.95 15.99
CA ASP A 161 -5.87 10.93 16.14
C ASP A 161 -6.43 9.73 15.35
N GLU A 162 -6.88 8.72 16.08
CA GLU A 162 -7.42 7.49 15.51
C GLU A 162 -8.70 7.75 14.70
N THR A 163 -9.44 8.80 15.03
CA THR A 163 -10.64 9.18 14.27
C THR A 163 -10.30 9.76 12.90
N SER A 164 -9.08 10.25 12.70
CA SER A 164 -8.64 10.81 11.41
C SER A 164 -8.76 9.80 10.27
N ALA A 165 -8.43 8.53 10.52
CA ALA A 165 -8.56 7.48 9.51
C ALA A 165 -10.02 7.15 9.18
N LEU A 166 -10.94 7.33 10.13
CA LEU A 166 -12.38 7.04 9.94
C LEU A 166 -13.08 8.07 9.06
N PHE A 167 -12.58 9.30 9.02
CA PHE A 167 -13.16 10.40 8.22
C PHE A 167 -12.43 10.61 6.88
N ASP A 168 -11.49 9.75 6.53
CA ASP A 168 -10.84 9.80 5.24
C ASP A 168 -11.75 9.30 4.11
N SER A 169 -11.40 9.68 2.88
CA SER A 169 -12.09 9.17 1.68
C SER A 169 -12.07 7.65 1.64
N PHE A 170 -13.15 7.07 1.12
CA PHE A 170 -13.36 5.64 0.84
C PHE A 170 -13.68 4.74 2.05
N GLN A 171 -13.76 5.25 3.28
CA GLN A 171 -14.16 4.43 4.43
C GLN A 171 -15.63 3.96 4.31
N ASP A 172 -16.53 4.88 3.94
CA ASP A 172 -17.97 4.59 3.74
C ASP A 172 -18.38 4.74 2.26
N ASN A 173 -17.49 4.40 1.33
CA ASN A 173 -17.67 4.61 -0.11
C ASN A 173 -17.92 6.08 -0.49
N LEU A 174 -17.56 7.01 0.35
CA LEU A 174 -17.66 8.44 0.10
C LEU A 174 -16.27 9.09 -0.01
N LEU A 175 -16.21 10.19 -0.74
CA LEU A 175 -15.08 11.10 -0.68
C LEU A 175 -15.20 11.99 0.56
N ALA A 176 -14.08 12.29 1.22
CA ALA A 176 -14.05 13.23 2.32
C ALA A 176 -14.58 14.61 1.91
N PRO A 177 -15.24 15.35 2.83
CA PRO A 177 -15.74 16.68 2.56
C PRO A 177 -14.59 17.66 2.30
N PRO A 178 -14.83 18.81 1.69
CA PRO A 178 -13.82 19.85 1.56
C PRO A 178 -13.39 20.37 2.93
N VAL A 179 -12.09 20.65 3.06
CA VAL A 179 -11.50 21.20 4.28
C VAL A 179 -11.03 22.62 4.08
N TYR A 180 -11.15 23.42 5.13
CA TYR A 180 -10.77 24.83 5.15
C TYR A 180 -9.83 25.10 6.31
N THR A 181 -8.91 26.06 6.12
CA THR A 181 -7.99 26.53 7.15
C THR A 181 -8.06 28.05 7.25
N ARG A 182 -7.39 28.64 8.22
CA ARG A 182 -7.28 30.10 8.39
C ARG A 182 -6.55 30.76 7.23
N PRO A 183 -6.90 31.99 6.86
CA PRO A 183 -7.97 32.86 7.46
C PRO A 183 -9.37 32.49 6.98
N GLU A 184 -10.43 32.98 7.67
CA GLU A 184 -11.84 32.78 7.30
C GLU A 184 -12.19 33.40 5.94
N ASP A 185 -11.59 34.53 5.61
CA ASP A 185 -11.69 35.16 4.29
C ASP A 185 -10.31 35.25 3.65
N PHE A 186 -10.17 34.59 2.51
CA PHE A 186 -8.96 34.69 1.69
C PHE A 186 -9.32 35.25 0.32
N ARG A 187 -9.05 36.55 0.09
CA ARG A 187 -9.31 37.26 -1.18
C ARG A 187 -10.80 37.29 -1.59
N GLY A 188 -11.71 37.34 -0.61
CA GLY A 188 -13.15 37.28 -0.82
C GLY A 188 -13.72 35.84 -0.88
N TRP A 189 -12.91 34.84 -0.80
CA TRP A 189 -13.32 33.43 -0.70
C TRP A 189 -13.47 33.04 0.76
N LYS A 190 -14.70 32.82 1.18
CA LYS A 190 -15.05 32.62 2.59
C LYS A 190 -15.17 31.13 2.95
N VAL A 191 -14.84 30.82 4.20
CA VAL A 191 -15.18 29.56 4.84
C VAL A 191 -16.70 29.49 4.99
N PRO A 192 -17.35 28.34 4.70
CA PRO A 192 -18.78 28.16 4.93
C PRO A 192 -19.23 28.44 6.34
N ASP A 193 -20.33 29.18 6.51
CA ASP A 193 -20.86 29.60 7.81
C ASP A 193 -21.15 28.42 8.75
N ALA A 194 -21.57 27.25 8.20
CA ALA A 194 -21.81 26.06 8.98
C ALA A 194 -20.56 25.61 9.76
N LEU A 195 -19.37 25.75 9.16
CA LEU A 195 -18.09 25.39 9.81
C LEU A 195 -17.64 26.38 10.86
N LEU A 196 -18.13 27.61 10.80
CA LEU A 196 -17.84 28.69 11.77
C LEU A 196 -18.85 28.76 12.93
N SER A 197 -19.97 28.02 12.82
CA SER A 197 -21.09 28.05 13.76
C SER A 197 -20.76 27.57 15.18
N GLY A 198 -19.73 26.74 15.36
CA GLY A 198 -19.45 26.01 16.59
C GLY A 198 -20.49 24.95 16.97
N ASN A 199 -21.53 24.74 16.13
CA ASN A 199 -22.57 23.75 16.35
C ASN A 199 -22.18 22.43 15.68
N HIS A 200 -21.79 21.44 16.49
CA HIS A 200 -21.33 20.14 16.00
C HIS A 200 -22.34 19.48 15.05
N ARG A 201 -23.65 19.55 15.33
CA ARG A 201 -24.67 18.95 14.48
C ARG A 201 -24.69 19.58 13.08
N LEU A 202 -24.68 20.91 13.00
CA LEU A 202 -24.67 21.62 11.71
C LEU A 202 -23.40 21.34 10.91
N ILE A 203 -22.25 21.23 11.61
CA ILE A 203 -20.97 20.89 10.99
C ILE A 203 -21.02 19.48 10.39
N GLU A 204 -21.55 18.48 11.11
CA GLU A 204 -21.65 17.11 10.62
C GLU A 204 -22.67 16.97 9.48
N GLU A 205 -23.82 17.62 9.57
CA GLU A 205 -24.81 17.67 8.49
C GLU A 205 -24.17 18.24 7.21
N TRP A 206 -23.48 19.40 7.33
CA TRP A 206 -22.77 20.01 6.20
C TRP A 206 -21.68 19.11 5.61
N ARG A 207 -20.87 18.45 6.45
CA ARG A 207 -19.83 17.52 6.01
C ARG A 207 -20.41 16.36 5.21
N THR A 208 -21.50 15.77 5.70
CA THR A 208 -22.19 14.66 5.05
C THR A 208 -22.74 15.06 3.68
N GLU A 209 -23.41 16.22 3.60
CA GLU A 209 -23.95 16.75 2.35
C GLU A 209 -22.85 17.03 1.32
N GLU A 210 -21.76 17.67 1.73
CA GLU A 210 -20.64 17.97 0.82
C GLU A 210 -19.87 16.71 0.40
N SER A 211 -19.72 15.70 1.29
CA SER A 211 -19.16 14.40 0.92
C SER A 211 -20.00 13.72 -0.15
N LEU A 212 -21.30 13.65 0.03
CA LEU A 212 -22.21 13.04 -0.94
C LEU A 212 -22.19 13.77 -2.29
N LYS A 213 -22.24 15.09 -2.26
CA LYS A 213 -22.15 15.94 -3.45
C LYS A 213 -20.84 15.70 -4.21
N ARG A 214 -19.69 15.76 -3.52
CA ARG A 214 -18.38 15.49 -4.13
C ARG A 214 -18.28 14.10 -4.72
N THR A 215 -18.85 13.11 -4.04
CA THR A 215 -18.83 11.72 -4.51
C THR A 215 -19.63 11.59 -5.79
N LYS A 216 -20.84 12.16 -5.84
CA LYS A 216 -21.69 12.18 -7.05
C LYS A 216 -20.98 12.85 -8.23
N GLU A 217 -20.31 13.98 -7.99
CA GLU A 217 -19.66 14.76 -9.04
C GLU A 217 -18.35 14.13 -9.54
N ARG A 218 -17.55 13.52 -8.66
CA ARG A 218 -16.18 13.10 -8.97
C ARG A 218 -15.98 11.61 -9.12
N ARG A 219 -16.72 10.82 -8.36
CA ARG A 219 -16.60 9.37 -8.29
C ARG A 219 -17.97 8.69 -8.14
N PRO A 220 -18.91 8.90 -9.09
CA PRO A 220 -20.30 8.37 -8.99
C PRO A 220 -20.33 6.85 -8.82
N GLY A 221 -19.42 6.11 -9.43
CA GLY A 221 -19.34 4.65 -9.29
C GLY A 221 -19.13 4.13 -7.86
N LEU A 222 -18.70 4.98 -6.91
CA LEU A 222 -18.61 4.59 -5.50
C LEU A 222 -20.02 4.41 -4.86
N LEU A 223 -21.05 5.05 -5.42
CA LEU A 223 -22.41 4.98 -4.93
C LEU A 223 -23.24 3.84 -5.55
N GLU A 224 -22.75 3.28 -6.68
CA GLU A 224 -23.42 2.20 -7.41
C GLU A 224 -23.14 0.81 -6.79
N ASN A 225 -22.10 0.71 -5.98
CA ASN A 225 -21.64 -0.54 -5.34
C ASN A 225 -22.12 -0.66 -3.86
N GLN A 226 -23.26 -0.05 -3.52
CA GLN A 226 -23.90 -0.18 -2.19
C GLN A 226 -24.92 -1.32 -2.16
#